data_c3bf636b6e12bfa808805adc6b95d424
#
_entry.id   c3bf636b6e12bfa808805adc6b95d424
#
_cell.length_a   1.000
_cell.length_b   1.000
_cell.length_c   1.000
_cell.angle_alpha   90.00
_cell.angle_beta   90.00
_cell.angle_gamma   90.00
#
_symmetry.space_group_name_H-M   'P 1'
#
loop_
_entity.id
_entity.type
_entity.pdbx_description
1 polymer ?
#
loop_
_entity_poly.entity_id
_entity_poly.type
_entity_poly.pdbx_seq_one_letter_code
_entity_poly.pdbx_strand_id
1 'polypeptide(L)'
;MNEKLRLLASEIGVATEYSDSGLCARTCSVDDETLRFFIEELGFKAGNDEEIEHSLQQVKNRLWQRVLESIYVRNEENLYFDAVVENDCLNEKFDLKLLNNQNKKAEQILFEINPTDENYGKYTKIIVKITSSLKIGYYDFEFSIGGRKYK
;
A
#
# COMPACT_ATOMS: atom_id res chain seq x y z
N MET A 1 18.90 7.15 20.70
CA MET A 1 18.31 6.78 19.39
C MET A 1 16.93 6.20 19.66
N ASN A 2 15.87 6.85 19.18
CA ASN A 2 14.48 6.44 19.47
C ASN A 2 13.99 5.48 18.38
N GLU A 3 13.80 4.19 18.72
CA GLU A 3 13.37 3.16 17.77
C GLU A 3 11.96 3.41 17.21
N LYS A 4 11.03 3.91 18.04
CA LYS A 4 9.66 4.25 17.60
C LYS A 4 9.67 5.39 16.59
N LEU A 5 10.53 6.38 16.78
CA LEU A 5 10.70 7.50 15.86
C LEU A 5 11.22 7.01 14.50
N ARG A 6 12.19 6.09 14.51
CA ARG A 6 12.71 5.48 13.28
C ARG A 6 11.69 4.63 12.57
N LEU A 7 10.90 3.87 13.31
CA LEU A 7 9.79 3.12 12.75
C LEU A 7 8.79 4.07 12.07
N LEU A 8 8.37 5.15 12.75
CA LEU A 8 7.47 6.14 12.16
C LEU A 8 8.06 6.76 10.89
N ALA A 9 9.32 7.17 10.92
CA ALA A 9 10.03 7.72 9.77
C ALA A 9 9.99 6.75 8.58
N SER A 10 10.33 5.48 8.80
CA SER A 10 10.31 4.42 7.78
C SER A 10 8.90 4.21 7.19
N GLU A 11 7.87 4.14 8.04
CA GLU A 11 6.48 3.92 7.61
C GLU A 11 5.91 5.06 6.74
N ILE A 12 6.42 6.29 6.91
CA ILE A 12 6.02 7.45 6.10
C ILE A 12 6.98 7.76 4.95
N GLY A 13 7.99 6.89 4.74
CA GLY A 13 8.94 7.01 3.63
C GLY A 13 10.11 7.98 3.86
N VAL A 14 10.39 8.36 5.12
CA VAL A 14 11.57 9.13 5.49
C VAL A 14 12.75 8.19 5.71
N ALA A 15 13.86 8.41 4.98
CA ALA A 15 15.06 7.61 5.12
C ALA A 15 15.69 7.81 6.51
N THR A 16 15.95 6.73 7.20
CA THR A 16 16.62 6.73 8.53
C THR A 16 18.13 6.57 8.42
N GLU A 17 18.60 6.16 7.25
CA GLU A 17 20.01 5.93 6.93
C GLU A 17 20.28 6.35 5.49
N TYR A 18 21.49 6.75 5.21
CA TYR A 18 21.96 7.05 3.85
C TYR A 18 23.41 6.56 3.68
N SER A 19 23.77 6.25 2.46
CA SER A 19 25.15 5.88 2.12
C SER A 19 25.90 7.09 1.62
N ASP A 20 27.03 7.39 2.24
CA ASP A 20 27.98 8.36 1.71
C ASP A 20 28.65 7.79 0.46
N SER A 21 28.58 8.53 -0.65
CA SER A 21 29.18 8.16 -1.95
C SER A 21 30.68 8.39 -2.05
N GLY A 22 31.37 8.58 -0.91
CA GLY A 22 32.83 8.72 -0.85
C GLY A 22 33.57 7.43 -1.18
N LEU A 23 34.91 7.50 -1.31
CA LEU A 23 35.82 6.37 -1.60
C LEU A 23 35.69 5.18 -0.63
N CYS A 24 35.15 5.41 0.57
CA CYS A 24 34.77 4.38 1.52
C CYS A 24 33.29 4.55 1.83
N ALA A 25 32.43 3.86 1.07
CA ALA A 25 30.99 3.89 1.31
C ALA A 25 30.68 3.60 2.79
N ARG A 26 30.22 4.60 3.52
CA ARG A 26 29.82 4.50 4.92
C ARG A 26 28.33 4.71 5.02
N THR A 27 27.67 3.84 5.75
CA THR A 27 26.27 4.05 6.12
C THR A 27 26.23 5.05 7.28
N CYS A 28 25.57 6.16 7.05
CA CYS A 28 25.34 7.22 8.03
C CYS A 28 23.90 7.15 8.51
N SER A 29 23.71 7.19 9.82
CA SER A 29 22.39 7.21 10.43
C SER A 29 21.91 8.66 10.55
N VAL A 30 20.67 8.93 10.21
CA VAL A 30 20.05 10.24 10.43
C VAL A 30 19.77 10.41 11.93
N ASP A 31 20.08 11.58 12.49
CA ASP A 31 19.84 11.89 13.90
C ASP A 31 18.35 12.09 14.20
N ASP A 32 17.99 11.92 15.46
CA ASP A 32 16.59 11.97 15.91
C ASP A 32 15.95 13.36 15.73
N GLU A 33 16.72 14.45 15.79
CA GLU A 33 16.24 15.82 15.61
C GLU A 33 15.85 16.06 14.13
N THR A 34 16.71 15.65 13.21
CA THR A 34 16.46 15.70 11.77
C THR A 34 15.24 14.83 11.39
N LEU A 35 15.10 13.62 11.95
CA LEU A 35 13.93 12.78 11.71
C LEU A 35 12.65 13.46 12.19
N ARG A 36 12.64 14.04 13.39
CA ARG A 36 11.48 14.78 13.93
C ARG A 36 11.07 15.92 13.00
N PHE A 37 12.04 16.71 12.56
CA PHE A 37 11.80 17.81 11.63
C PHE A 37 11.06 17.34 10.36
N PHE A 38 11.56 16.30 9.68
CA PHE A 38 10.92 15.80 8.46
C PHE A 38 9.55 15.16 8.72
N ILE A 39 9.38 14.46 9.83
CA ILE A 39 8.10 13.85 10.23
C ILE A 39 7.05 14.95 10.45
N GLU A 40 7.42 16.05 11.12
CA GLU A 40 6.54 17.17 11.39
C GLU A 40 6.18 17.94 10.12
N GLU A 41 7.13 18.16 9.21
CA GLU A 41 6.88 18.76 7.89
C GLU A 41 5.91 17.92 7.03
N LEU A 42 5.90 16.60 7.21
CA LEU A 42 4.93 15.70 6.57
C LEU A 42 3.56 15.66 7.27
N GLY A 43 3.38 16.47 8.32
CA GLY A 43 2.12 16.67 9.02
C GLY A 43 1.82 15.63 10.10
N PHE A 44 2.82 14.92 10.59
CA PHE A 44 2.72 14.00 11.73
C PHE A 44 3.34 14.64 12.96
N LYS A 45 2.89 14.24 14.15
CA LYS A 45 3.47 14.70 15.41
C LYS A 45 4.54 13.73 15.90
N ALA A 46 5.68 14.25 16.36
CA ALA A 46 6.81 13.45 16.80
C ALA A 46 7.57 14.04 18.01
N GLY A 47 6.99 14.99 18.75
CA GLY A 47 7.64 15.68 19.86
C GLY A 47 7.93 14.79 21.08
N ASN A 48 7.08 13.80 21.35
CA ASN A 48 7.23 12.83 22.44
C ASN A 48 6.74 11.44 22.03
N ASP A 49 6.93 10.44 22.89
CA ASP A 49 6.60 9.03 22.58
C ASP A 49 5.09 8.82 22.37
N GLU A 50 4.22 9.54 23.08
CA GLU A 50 2.77 9.45 22.91
C GLU A 50 2.33 9.99 21.55
N GLU A 51 2.91 11.09 21.10
CA GLU A 51 2.67 11.67 19.78
C GLU A 51 3.17 10.76 18.67
N ILE A 52 4.32 10.11 18.85
CA ILE A 52 4.87 9.14 17.91
C ILE A 52 3.93 7.94 17.81
N GLU A 53 3.44 7.38 18.91
CA GLU A 53 2.49 6.27 18.90
C GLU A 53 1.17 6.64 18.22
N HIS A 54 0.65 7.83 18.51
CA HIS A 54 -0.54 8.34 17.86
C HIS A 54 -0.33 8.49 16.35
N SER A 55 0.82 9.01 15.92
CA SER A 55 1.17 9.16 14.51
C SER A 55 1.34 7.80 13.80
N LEU A 56 1.97 6.81 14.45
CA LEU A 56 2.05 5.43 13.95
C LEU A 56 0.65 4.82 13.76
N GLN A 57 -0.26 5.06 14.71
CA GLN A 57 -1.63 4.61 14.61
C GLN A 57 -2.38 5.27 13.44
N GLN A 58 -2.14 6.57 13.21
CA GLN A 58 -2.71 7.28 12.05
C GLN A 58 -2.21 6.70 10.73
N VAL A 59 -0.92 6.40 10.60
CA VAL A 59 -0.34 5.78 9.40
C VAL A 59 -0.98 4.42 9.14
N LYS A 60 -1.05 3.56 10.16
CA LYS A 60 -1.73 2.26 10.06
C LYS A 60 -3.19 2.41 9.61
N ASN A 61 -3.93 3.30 10.23
CA ASN A 61 -5.32 3.54 9.85
C ASN A 61 -5.46 3.97 8.38
N ARG A 62 -4.58 4.86 7.89
CA ARG A 62 -4.59 5.30 6.48
C ARG A 62 -4.31 4.14 5.53
N LEU A 63 -3.34 3.29 5.83
CA LEU A 63 -3.00 2.12 5.01
C LEU A 63 -4.17 1.13 4.92
N TRP A 64 -4.82 0.86 6.05
CA TRP A 64 -5.96 -0.07 6.10
C TRP A 64 -7.30 0.53 5.62
N GLN A 65 -7.38 1.83 5.40
CA GLN A 65 -8.53 2.48 4.75
C GLN A 65 -8.38 2.58 3.24
N ARG A 66 -7.18 2.35 2.72
CA ARG A 66 -6.90 2.39 1.30
C ARG A 66 -7.21 1.04 0.67
N VAL A 67 -8.30 0.98 -0.08
CA VAL A 67 -8.77 -0.28 -0.70
C VAL A 67 -7.76 -0.82 -1.72
N LEU A 68 -7.17 0.04 -2.55
CA LEU A 68 -6.26 -0.33 -3.63
C LEU A 68 -5.00 0.53 -3.62
N GLU A 69 -3.89 -0.04 -4.06
CA GLU A 69 -2.70 0.74 -4.43
C GLU A 69 -2.90 1.46 -5.77
N SER A 70 -2.16 2.55 -5.99
CA SER A 70 -2.30 3.34 -7.21
C SER A 70 -1.75 2.63 -8.45
N ILE A 71 -0.74 1.77 -8.28
CA ILE A 71 -0.04 1.08 -9.36
C ILE A 71 0.38 -0.30 -8.87
N TYR A 72 0.15 -1.32 -9.71
CA TYR A 72 0.66 -2.66 -9.51
C TYR A 72 1.53 -3.05 -10.72
N VAL A 73 2.76 -3.47 -10.46
CA VAL A 73 3.65 -4.02 -11.48
C VAL A 73 3.78 -5.52 -11.25
N ARG A 74 3.41 -6.33 -12.24
CA ARG A 74 3.40 -7.79 -12.15
C ARG A 74 3.96 -8.41 -13.44
N ASN A 75 4.49 -9.61 -13.33
CA ASN A 75 4.86 -10.43 -14.48
C ASN A 75 3.69 -11.33 -14.92
N GLU A 76 3.79 -11.93 -16.10
CA GLU A 76 2.74 -12.77 -16.68
C GLU A 76 2.38 -14.01 -15.84
N GLU A 77 3.33 -14.51 -15.06
CA GLU A 77 3.16 -15.73 -14.25
C GLU A 77 2.41 -15.47 -12.94
N ASN A 78 2.45 -14.22 -12.45
CA ASN A 78 1.93 -13.83 -11.15
C ASN A 78 1.06 -12.57 -11.25
N LEU A 79 -0.09 -12.73 -11.90
CA LEU A 79 -1.07 -11.65 -12.04
C LEU A 79 -1.99 -11.60 -10.83
N TYR A 80 -1.62 -10.84 -9.82
CA TYR A 80 -2.45 -10.59 -8.64
C TYR A 80 -2.26 -9.16 -8.12
N PHE A 81 -3.21 -8.71 -7.36
CA PHE A 81 -3.09 -7.49 -6.56
C PHE A 81 -3.74 -7.69 -5.18
N ASP A 82 -3.28 -6.91 -4.23
CA ASP A 82 -3.85 -6.90 -2.89
C ASP A 82 -4.91 -5.81 -2.81
N ALA A 83 -5.98 -6.09 -2.08
CA ALA A 83 -6.98 -5.10 -1.74
C ALA A 83 -7.32 -5.20 -0.25
N VAL A 84 -7.67 -4.08 0.35
CA VAL A 84 -8.18 -4.03 1.73
C VAL A 84 -9.68 -3.80 1.67
N VAL A 85 -10.43 -4.68 2.30
CA VAL A 85 -11.90 -4.64 2.29
C VAL A 85 -12.46 -4.67 3.71
N GLU A 86 -13.63 -4.09 3.90
CA GLU A 86 -14.35 -4.26 5.17
C GLU A 86 -14.86 -5.70 5.27
N ASN A 87 -14.82 -6.29 6.47
CA ASN A 87 -15.20 -7.68 6.72
C ASN A 87 -16.63 -7.98 6.26
N ASP A 88 -17.54 -7.02 6.40
CA ASP A 88 -18.93 -7.15 5.97
C ASP A 88 -19.04 -7.27 4.44
N CYS A 89 -18.06 -6.78 3.71
CA CYS A 89 -17.99 -6.84 2.25
C CYS A 89 -17.45 -8.17 1.71
N LEU A 90 -16.90 -9.05 2.53
CA LEU A 90 -16.32 -10.34 2.09
C LEU A 90 -17.34 -11.25 1.42
N ASN A 91 -18.63 -11.12 1.77
CA ASN A 91 -19.72 -11.89 1.19
C ASN A 91 -20.45 -11.17 0.05
N GLU A 92 -20.01 -9.97 -0.31
CA GLU A 92 -20.58 -9.20 -1.39
C GLU A 92 -20.08 -9.71 -2.76
N LYS A 93 -20.77 -9.30 -3.82
CA LYS A 93 -20.34 -9.60 -5.18
C LYS A 93 -19.16 -8.71 -5.56
N PHE A 94 -18.08 -9.35 -5.98
CA PHE A 94 -16.92 -8.68 -6.54
C PHE A 94 -17.00 -8.67 -8.08
N ASP A 95 -16.51 -7.59 -8.69
CA ASP A 95 -16.40 -7.48 -10.15
C ASP A 95 -15.09 -6.77 -10.49
N LEU A 96 -14.43 -7.22 -11.57
CA LEU A 96 -13.16 -6.70 -12.06
C LEU A 96 -13.24 -6.46 -13.57
N LYS A 97 -12.96 -5.24 -13.98
CA LYS A 97 -12.86 -4.86 -15.39
C LYS A 97 -11.50 -4.28 -15.67
N LEU A 98 -10.88 -4.72 -16.74
CA LEU A 98 -9.64 -4.15 -17.23
C LEU A 98 -9.88 -3.39 -18.54
N LEU A 99 -9.27 -2.23 -18.63
CA LEU A 99 -9.20 -1.43 -19.84
C LEU A 99 -7.77 -1.44 -20.36
N ASN A 100 -7.56 -2.09 -21.50
CA ASN A 100 -6.28 -2.03 -22.17
C ASN A 100 -6.10 -0.66 -22.83
N ASN A 101 -5.12 0.12 -22.37
CA ASN A 101 -4.86 1.47 -22.84
C ASN A 101 -4.36 1.56 -24.29
N GLN A 102 -3.86 0.45 -24.86
CA GLN A 102 -3.39 0.38 -26.25
C GLN A 102 -4.56 0.28 -27.23
N ASN A 103 -5.60 -0.51 -26.93
CA ASN A 103 -6.73 -0.77 -27.80
C ASN A 103 -8.08 -0.21 -27.30
N LYS A 104 -8.10 0.41 -26.12
CA LYS A 104 -9.27 1.02 -25.47
C LYS A 104 -10.47 0.05 -25.35
N LYS A 105 -10.24 -1.24 -25.26
CA LYS A 105 -11.27 -2.24 -25.02
C LYS A 105 -11.33 -2.61 -23.55
N ALA A 106 -12.52 -2.53 -22.98
CA ALA A 106 -12.79 -3.10 -21.68
C ALA A 106 -12.97 -4.61 -21.83
N GLU A 107 -12.21 -5.40 -21.07
CA GLU A 107 -12.30 -6.84 -21.05
C GLU A 107 -12.82 -7.29 -19.70
N GLN A 108 -13.80 -8.19 -19.73
CA GLN A 108 -14.23 -8.87 -18.51
C GLN A 108 -13.21 -9.94 -18.17
N ILE A 109 -12.69 -9.90 -16.96
CA ILE A 109 -11.57 -10.71 -16.52
C ILE A 109 -12.05 -11.76 -15.53
N LEU A 110 -11.56 -12.97 -15.68
CA LEU A 110 -11.74 -14.03 -14.69
C LEU A 110 -10.72 -13.85 -13.58
N PHE A 111 -11.18 -13.91 -12.34
CA PHE A 111 -10.36 -13.73 -11.15
C PHE A 111 -10.86 -14.59 -10.00
N GLU A 112 -9.98 -14.83 -9.05
CA GLU A 112 -10.25 -15.51 -7.78
C GLU A 112 -9.91 -14.58 -6.62
N ILE A 113 -10.68 -14.66 -5.54
CA ILE A 113 -10.45 -13.87 -4.34
C ILE A 113 -10.06 -14.81 -3.21
N ASN A 114 -8.93 -14.52 -2.60
CA ASN A 114 -8.39 -15.27 -1.49
C ASN A 114 -8.20 -14.34 -0.29
N PRO A 115 -9.07 -14.41 0.73
CA PRO A 115 -8.84 -13.71 1.98
C PRO A 115 -7.53 -14.16 2.62
N THR A 116 -6.80 -13.23 3.22
CA THR A 116 -5.59 -13.52 3.99
C THR A 116 -5.87 -13.51 5.48
N ASP A 117 -4.92 -13.98 6.29
CA ASP A 117 -4.98 -13.87 7.74
C ASP A 117 -4.62 -12.45 8.25
N GLU A 118 -4.22 -11.56 7.33
CA GLU A 118 -3.91 -10.17 7.67
C GLU A 118 -5.22 -9.38 7.85
N ASN A 119 -5.44 -8.91 9.08
CA ASN A 119 -6.62 -8.11 9.42
C ASN A 119 -6.26 -6.98 10.40
N TYR A 120 -7.07 -5.93 10.37
CA TYR A 120 -6.94 -4.79 11.28
C TYR A 120 -8.34 -4.21 11.59
N GLY A 121 -8.82 -4.48 12.81
CA GLY A 121 -10.16 -4.08 13.22
C GLY A 121 -11.25 -4.68 12.32
N LYS A 122 -11.95 -3.82 11.59
CA LYS A 122 -13.01 -4.24 10.66
C LYS A 122 -12.53 -4.50 9.22
N TYR A 123 -11.23 -4.47 8.98
CA TYR A 123 -10.64 -4.63 7.66
C TYR A 123 -9.89 -5.94 7.53
N THR A 124 -9.98 -6.56 6.37
CA THR A 124 -9.22 -7.75 5.98
C THR A 124 -8.53 -7.48 4.64
N LYS A 125 -7.29 -7.94 4.52
CA LYS A 125 -6.56 -7.93 3.25
C LYS A 125 -6.96 -9.15 2.44
N ILE A 126 -7.24 -8.94 1.17
CA ILE A 126 -7.55 -9.99 0.20
C ILE A 126 -6.53 -9.98 -0.93
N ILE A 127 -6.26 -11.13 -1.52
CA ILE A 127 -5.50 -11.27 -2.75
C ILE A 127 -6.48 -11.55 -3.88
N VAL A 128 -6.49 -10.68 -4.88
CA VAL A 128 -7.26 -10.84 -6.11
C VAL A 128 -6.34 -11.38 -7.18
N LYS A 129 -6.47 -12.67 -7.50
CA LYS A 129 -5.67 -13.35 -8.51
C LYS A 129 -6.39 -13.34 -9.85
N ILE A 130 -5.75 -12.76 -10.87
CA ILE A 130 -6.27 -12.75 -12.22
C ILE A 130 -5.95 -14.10 -12.88
N THR A 131 -6.97 -14.83 -13.33
CA THR A 131 -6.83 -16.14 -13.95
C THR A 131 -6.91 -16.08 -15.48
N SER A 132 -7.30 -14.93 -16.04
CA SER A 132 -7.26 -14.68 -17.46
C SER A 132 -5.83 -14.43 -17.95
N SER A 133 -5.50 -14.94 -19.13
CA SER A 133 -4.22 -14.60 -19.78
C SER A 133 -4.28 -13.18 -20.32
N LEU A 134 -3.35 -12.33 -19.87
CA LEU A 134 -3.19 -10.96 -20.34
C LEU A 134 -1.91 -10.83 -21.16
N LYS A 135 -1.95 -10.00 -22.20
CA LYS A 135 -0.75 -9.63 -22.94
C LYS A 135 0.05 -8.60 -22.14
N ILE A 136 1.36 -8.55 -22.38
CA ILE A 136 2.20 -7.50 -21.83
C ILE A 136 1.64 -6.12 -22.26
N GLY A 137 1.43 -5.23 -21.29
CA GLY A 137 0.87 -3.90 -21.55
C GLY A 137 0.53 -3.14 -20.30
N TYR A 138 -0.05 -1.96 -20.50
CA TYR A 138 -0.57 -1.10 -19.44
C TYR A 138 -2.09 -1.21 -19.44
N TYR A 139 -2.63 -1.44 -18.26
CA TYR A 139 -4.06 -1.63 -18.05
C TYR A 139 -4.53 -0.71 -16.92
N ASP A 140 -5.61 0.01 -17.17
CA ASP A 140 -6.40 0.58 -16.08
C ASP A 140 -7.40 -0.47 -15.63
N PHE A 141 -7.68 -0.56 -14.33
CA PHE A 141 -8.67 -1.49 -13.84
C PHE A 141 -9.68 -0.80 -12.92
N GLU A 142 -10.89 -1.31 -12.95
CA GLU A 142 -11.97 -0.94 -12.05
C GLU A 142 -12.35 -2.17 -11.25
N PHE A 143 -12.14 -2.11 -9.94
CA PHE A 143 -12.53 -3.14 -9.00
C PHE A 143 -13.78 -2.69 -8.26
N SER A 144 -14.79 -3.52 -8.15
CA SER A 144 -16.02 -3.16 -7.46
C SER A 144 -16.45 -4.23 -6.47
N ILE A 145 -17.04 -3.78 -5.36
CA ILE A 145 -17.50 -4.60 -4.24
C ILE A 145 -18.91 -4.13 -3.90
N GLY A 146 -19.91 -5.01 -3.98
CA GLY A 146 -21.30 -4.65 -3.68
C GLY A 146 -21.82 -3.46 -4.49
N GLY A 147 -21.28 -3.26 -5.70
CA GLY A 147 -21.62 -2.13 -6.56
C GLY A 147 -20.85 -0.82 -6.30
N ARG A 148 -20.02 -0.75 -5.26
CA ARG A 148 -19.09 0.38 -5.03
C ARG A 148 -17.84 0.17 -5.87
N LYS A 149 -17.40 1.22 -6.58
CA LYS A 149 -16.28 1.17 -7.53
C LYS A 149 -15.04 1.79 -6.93
N TYR A 150 -13.91 1.10 -7.15
CA TYR A 150 -12.56 1.52 -6.77
C TYR A 150 -11.66 1.50 -8.02
N LYS A 151 -10.84 2.54 -8.20
CA LYS A 151 -9.94 2.71 -9.36
C LYS A 151 -8.55 3.07 -8.88
#